data_f2940ec76fd61bda709d8a95a93c7e2f
#
_entry.id   f2940ec76fd61bda709d8a95a93c7e2f
#
_cell.length_a   1.000
_cell.length_b   1.000
_cell.length_c   1.000
_cell.angle_alpha   90.00
_cell.angle_beta   90.00
_cell.angle_gamma   90.00
#
_symmetry.space_group_name_H-M   'P 1'
#
loop_
_entity.id
_entity.type
_entity.pdbx_description
1 polymer ?
#
loop_
_entity_poly.entity_id
_entity_poly.type
_entity_poly.pdbx_seq_one_letter_code
_entity_poly.pdbx_strand_id
1 'polypeptide(L)'
;MSVFIDKNTKVMVQGITGSTALFHTKQMLDYGTKIVAGVTPGKGGQVVEGVPVFNTVEEAKNETGATVSVIYVPAPFAADSILEAADADLDMVICITEHIPVLDMVKVKRYLQGRKTRLVGPNCPGVITADECKIGIMPGYIHKKGHVGVVSRSGTLTYEAVHQLTEEGIGQTTAVGIGGDPVNGTNFIDVLKAFNEDDETKAVVMIGEIGGTAEEEAAEWIKANMTKPVVGFIGGQTAPPGKRMGHAGAIILGGKGTAEEKIKTLNSCGVKTAATPSEIGSTLIEAAKEAGIYESLLTVNK
;
A
#
# COMPACT_ATOMS: atom_id res chain seq x y z
N MET A 1 10.47 -11.33 8.82
CA MET A 1 10.35 -9.91 9.26
C MET A 1 9.27 -9.25 8.45
N SER A 2 8.53 -8.32 8.99
CA SER A 2 7.49 -7.59 8.27
C SER A 2 8.10 -6.49 7.40
N VAL A 3 7.46 -6.23 6.26
CA VAL A 3 7.90 -5.15 5.36
C VAL A 3 7.25 -3.84 5.77
N PHE A 4 8.05 -2.83 6.06
CA PHE A 4 7.71 -1.45 6.43
C PHE A 4 7.14 -1.25 7.83
N ILE A 5 6.20 -2.08 8.32
CA ILE A 5 5.51 -1.92 9.61
C ILE A 5 5.39 -3.25 10.34
N ASP A 6 5.46 -3.23 11.65
CA ASP A 6 5.36 -4.40 12.53
C ASP A 6 4.53 -4.10 13.79
N LYS A 7 4.41 -5.10 14.67
CA LYS A 7 3.72 -4.99 15.97
C LYS A 7 4.30 -3.92 16.93
N ASN A 8 5.51 -3.39 16.65
CA ASN A 8 6.17 -2.39 17.49
C ASN A 8 6.00 -0.98 16.92
N THR A 9 5.52 -0.84 15.68
CA THR A 9 5.33 0.43 15.00
C THR A 9 4.37 1.33 15.78
N LYS A 10 4.85 2.50 16.20
CA LYS A 10 4.06 3.52 16.88
C LYS A 10 3.49 4.51 15.88
N VAL A 11 2.17 4.60 15.83
CA VAL A 11 1.44 5.35 14.80
C VAL A 11 0.76 6.59 15.38
N MET A 12 0.84 7.71 14.68
CA MET A 12 -0.02 8.87 14.89
C MET A 12 -1.01 9.02 13.74
N VAL A 13 -2.17 9.62 14.05
CA VAL A 13 -3.26 9.85 13.08
C VAL A 13 -3.44 11.34 12.87
N GLN A 14 -3.06 11.87 11.70
CA GLN A 14 -3.34 13.27 11.33
C GLN A 14 -4.78 13.40 10.85
N GLY A 15 -5.51 14.35 11.45
CA GLY A 15 -6.94 14.54 11.23
C GLY A 15 -7.83 13.63 12.08
N ILE A 16 -7.34 13.11 13.22
CA ILE A 16 -8.02 12.11 14.07
C ILE A 16 -9.43 12.50 14.49
N THR A 17 -9.74 13.79 14.60
CA THR A 17 -11.06 14.29 15.01
C THR A 17 -12.11 14.27 13.90
N GLY A 18 -11.74 13.95 12.68
CA GLY A 18 -12.65 13.77 11.54
C GLY A 18 -13.40 12.44 11.61
N SER A 19 -14.63 12.38 11.12
CA SER A 19 -15.48 11.17 11.20
C SER A 19 -14.84 9.95 10.52
N THR A 20 -14.25 10.12 9.34
CA THR A 20 -13.56 9.04 8.62
C THR A 20 -12.33 8.56 9.39
N ALA A 21 -11.51 9.49 9.88
CA ALA A 21 -10.33 9.16 10.69
C ALA A 21 -10.72 8.44 11.97
N LEU A 22 -11.76 8.90 12.66
CA LEU A 22 -12.28 8.26 13.87
C LEU A 22 -12.69 6.81 13.63
N PHE A 23 -13.47 6.56 12.57
CA PHE A 23 -13.91 5.21 12.21
C PHE A 23 -12.71 4.27 11.98
N HIS A 24 -11.74 4.70 11.17
CA HIS A 24 -10.58 3.87 10.88
C HIS A 24 -9.59 3.77 12.04
N THR A 25 -9.51 4.78 12.90
CA THR A 25 -8.73 4.71 14.15
C THR A 25 -9.25 3.59 15.05
N LYS A 26 -10.56 3.47 15.24
CA LYS A 26 -11.17 2.34 15.98
C LYS A 26 -10.78 1.01 15.36
N GLN A 27 -10.92 0.87 14.04
CA GLN A 27 -10.56 -0.35 13.34
C GLN A 27 -9.06 -0.72 13.45
N MET A 28 -8.18 0.27 13.51
CA MET A 28 -6.75 0.06 13.73
C MET A 28 -6.45 -0.35 15.19
N LEU A 29 -7.09 0.29 16.17
CA LEU A 29 -7.00 -0.06 17.59
C LEU A 29 -7.52 -1.48 17.84
N ASP A 30 -8.69 -1.83 17.29
CA ASP A 30 -9.29 -3.16 17.39
C ASP A 30 -8.39 -4.25 16.77
N TYR A 31 -7.62 -3.90 15.74
CA TYR A 31 -6.63 -4.80 15.12
C TYR A 31 -5.36 -4.98 15.97
N GLY A 32 -5.16 -4.15 16.99
CA GLY A 32 -3.98 -4.17 17.85
C GLY A 32 -2.86 -3.21 17.43
N THR A 33 -3.10 -2.33 16.44
CA THR A 33 -2.13 -1.30 16.04
C THR A 33 -1.88 -0.32 17.18
N LYS A 34 -0.62 0.00 17.46
CA LYS A 34 -0.22 0.95 18.50
C LYS A 34 -0.43 2.39 18.04
N ILE A 35 -1.68 2.88 18.11
CA ILE A 35 -2.00 4.29 17.89
C ILE A 35 -1.65 5.04 19.18
N VAL A 36 -0.61 5.86 19.14
CA VAL A 36 -0.09 6.55 20.33
C VAL A 36 -0.40 8.04 20.37
N ALA A 37 -0.78 8.63 19.22
CA ALA A 37 -1.11 10.05 19.12
C ALA A 37 -2.13 10.33 18.02
N GLY A 38 -2.91 11.38 18.20
CA GLY A 38 -3.67 12.05 17.15
C GLY A 38 -3.13 13.48 16.94
N VAL A 39 -3.22 13.98 15.72
CA VAL A 39 -2.85 15.37 15.41
C VAL A 39 -4.01 16.06 14.72
N THR A 40 -4.45 17.17 15.31
CA THR A 40 -5.45 18.07 14.70
C THR A 40 -5.19 19.49 15.24
N PRO A 41 -4.78 20.44 14.38
CA PRO A 41 -4.51 21.82 14.81
C PRO A 41 -5.68 22.44 15.55
N GLY A 42 -5.41 23.09 16.69
CA GLY A 42 -6.41 23.71 17.56
C GLY A 42 -7.24 22.74 18.41
N LYS A 43 -6.93 21.43 18.40
CA LYS A 43 -7.59 20.39 19.21
C LYS A 43 -6.66 19.71 20.21
N GLY A 44 -5.42 20.21 20.37
CA GLY A 44 -4.47 19.72 21.37
C GLY A 44 -5.07 19.68 22.78
N GLY A 45 -4.72 18.64 23.54
CA GLY A 45 -5.26 18.37 24.87
C GLY A 45 -6.58 17.57 24.89
N GLN A 46 -7.23 17.34 23.76
CA GLN A 46 -8.37 16.42 23.68
C GLN A 46 -7.89 14.96 23.72
N VAL A 47 -8.83 14.06 23.99
CA VAL A 47 -8.63 12.61 23.90
C VAL A 47 -9.69 12.03 22.98
N VAL A 48 -9.29 11.25 21.99
CA VAL A 48 -10.15 10.58 21.01
C VAL A 48 -9.89 9.09 21.06
N GLU A 49 -10.89 8.26 21.39
CA GLU A 49 -10.76 6.80 21.57
C GLU A 49 -9.60 6.40 22.48
N GLY A 50 -9.37 7.15 23.56
CA GLY A 50 -8.25 6.92 24.48
C GLY A 50 -6.89 7.46 23.98
N VAL A 51 -6.83 8.01 22.76
CA VAL A 51 -5.61 8.54 22.14
C VAL A 51 -5.48 10.04 22.41
N PRO A 52 -4.35 10.53 22.95
CA PRO A 52 -4.12 11.97 23.16
C PRO A 52 -3.96 12.69 21.82
N VAL A 53 -4.54 13.88 21.73
CA VAL A 53 -4.50 14.75 20.54
C VAL A 53 -3.55 15.92 20.77
N PHE A 54 -2.71 16.19 19.77
CA PHE A 54 -1.73 17.27 19.74
C PHE A 54 -2.05 18.27 18.61
N ASN A 55 -1.46 19.46 18.68
CA ASN A 55 -1.64 20.45 17.64
C ASN A 55 -0.70 20.23 16.44
N THR A 56 0.48 19.64 16.67
CA THR A 56 1.51 19.43 15.64
C THR A 56 2.06 18.01 15.67
N VAL A 57 2.62 17.59 14.53
CA VAL A 57 3.32 16.31 14.40
C VAL A 57 4.56 16.26 15.29
N GLU A 58 5.31 17.37 15.39
CA GLU A 58 6.49 17.46 16.23
C GLU A 58 6.18 17.25 17.70
N GLU A 59 5.15 17.95 18.24
CA GLU A 59 4.67 17.73 19.61
C GLU A 59 4.30 16.27 19.84
N ALA A 60 3.48 15.68 18.95
CA ALA A 60 3.03 14.31 19.05
C ALA A 60 4.21 13.31 19.05
N LYS A 61 5.20 13.50 18.17
CA LYS A 61 6.39 12.67 18.09
C LYS A 61 7.22 12.75 19.37
N ASN A 62 7.48 13.96 19.86
CA ASN A 62 8.32 14.17 21.05
C ASN A 62 7.72 13.57 22.32
N GLU A 63 6.39 13.67 22.49
CA GLU A 63 5.69 13.16 23.67
C GLU A 63 5.45 11.66 23.64
N THR A 64 5.27 11.03 22.45
CA THR A 64 4.84 9.64 22.35
C THR A 64 5.88 8.71 21.70
N GLY A 65 6.84 9.25 21.00
CA GLY A 65 7.79 8.50 20.20
C GLY A 65 7.18 7.85 18.97
N ALA A 66 6.08 8.41 18.41
CA ALA A 66 5.51 7.94 17.16
C ALA A 66 6.50 8.08 16.01
N THR A 67 6.58 7.05 15.16
CA THR A 67 7.51 6.98 14.02
C THR A 67 6.81 6.97 12.67
N VAL A 68 5.51 6.68 12.66
CA VAL A 68 4.69 6.61 11.44
C VAL A 68 3.47 7.50 11.58
N SER A 69 3.12 8.23 10.52
CA SER A 69 1.86 8.97 10.43
C SER A 69 0.94 8.38 9.39
N VAL A 70 -0.36 8.30 9.71
CA VAL A 70 -1.42 8.07 8.72
C VAL A 70 -2.27 9.33 8.58
N ILE A 71 -2.55 9.72 7.32
CA ILE A 71 -3.21 10.99 6.99
C ILE A 71 -4.61 10.75 6.46
N TYR A 72 -5.61 11.37 7.12
CA TYR A 72 -7.02 11.39 6.70
C TYR A 72 -7.55 12.82 6.52
N VAL A 73 -6.66 13.81 6.49
CA VAL A 73 -7.09 15.20 6.31
C VAL A 73 -7.66 15.43 4.90
N PRO A 74 -8.54 16.41 4.69
CA PRO A 74 -9.05 16.75 3.36
C PRO A 74 -7.94 17.12 2.37
N ALA A 75 -8.16 16.84 1.08
CA ALA A 75 -7.18 17.02 0.00
C ALA A 75 -6.43 18.37 -0.02
N PRO A 76 -7.07 19.54 0.23
CA PRO A 76 -6.35 20.82 0.25
C PRO A 76 -5.26 20.94 1.32
N PHE A 77 -5.31 20.11 2.37
CA PHE A 77 -4.37 20.15 3.51
C PHE A 77 -3.43 18.95 3.55
N ALA A 78 -3.64 17.95 2.69
CA ALA A 78 -2.92 16.68 2.77
C ALA A 78 -1.44 16.84 2.38
N ALA A 79 -1.11 17.68 1.40
CA ALA A 79 0.27 17.96 1.03
C ALA A 79 1.04 18.59 2.20
N ASP A 80 0.46 19.59 2.87
CA ASP A 80 1.08 20.23 4.04
C ASP A 80 1.25 19.23 5.19
N SER A 81 0.27 18.33 5.41
CA SER A 81 0.37 17.29 6.42
C SER A 81 1.49 16.28 6.13
N ILE A 82 1.75 15.96 4.86
CA ILE A 82 2.88 15.11 4.46
C ILE A 82 4.20 15.84 4.73
N LEU A 83 4.28 17.13 4.36
CA LEU A 83 5.48 17.95 4.56
C LEU A 83 5.79 18.12 6.05
N GLU A 84 4.80 18.39 6.89
CA GLU A 84 4.94 18.48 8.36
C GLU A 84 5.49 17.18 8.95
N ALA A 85 4.96 16.04 8.53
CA ALA A 85 5.43 14.74 9.00
C ALA A 85 6.87 14.45 8.56
N ALA A 86 7.23 14.86 7.34
CA ALA A 86 8.60 14.73 6.83
C ALA A 86 9.57 15.70 7.50
N ASP A 87 9.12 16.91 7.86
CA ASP A 87 9.92 17.90 8.57
C ASP A 87 10.21 17.46 10.02
N ALA A 88 9.25 16.81 10.64
CA ALA A 88 9.43 16.14 11.92
C ALA A 88 10.28 14.85 11.87
N ASP A 89 10.86 14.51 10.71
CA ASP A 89 11.67 13.30 10.52
C ASP A 89 10.97 12.01 10.97
N LEU A 90 9.71 11.80 10.59
CA LEU A 90 9.06 10.50 10.74
C LEU A 90 9.67 9.50 9.76
N ASP A 91 9.67 8.22 10.12
CA ASP A 91 10.21 7.17 9.25
C ASP A 91 9.30 6.92 8.06
N MET A 92 7.97 7.03 8.26
CA MET A 92 7.00 6.79 7.21
C MET A 92 5.74 7.68 7.36
N VAL A 93 5.18 8.02 6.21
CA VAL A 93 3.87 8.67 6.07
C VAL A 93 3.00 7.84 5.15
N ILE A 94 1.79 7.51 5.59
CA ILE A 94 0.79 6.81 4.80
C ILE A 94 -0.36 7.78 4.52
N CYS A 95 -0.52 8.22 3.27
CA CYS A 95 -1.53 9.19 2.89
C CYS A 95 -2.73 8.49 2.22
N ILE A 96 -3.84 8.42 2.97
CA ILE A 96 -5.08 7.81 2.48
C ILE A 96 -5.82 8.76 1.52
N THR A 97 -5.70 10.05 1.76
CA THR A 97 -6.41 11.11 1.06
C THR A 97 -6.22 11.03 -0.46
N GLU A 98 -7.34 11.10 -1.17
CA GLU A 98 -7.41 11.21 -2.63
C GLU A 98 -7.68 12.64 -3.08
N HIS A 99 -7.55 12.90 -4.40
CA HIS A 99 -7.79 14.22 -5.03
C HIS A 99 -6.83 15.32 -4.60
N ILE A 100 -5.65 14.99 -4.12
CA ILE A 100 -4.59 15.99 -3.88
C ILE A 100 -4.14 16.54 -5.24
N PRO A 101 -4.03 17.87 -5.41
CA PRO A 101 -3.57 18.46 -6.66
C PRO A 101 -2.19 17.92 -7.08
N VAL A 102 -2.04 17.52 -8.34
CA VAL A 102 -0.80 16.91 -8.87
C VAL A 102 0.42 17.81 -8.61
N LEU A 103 0.27 19.14 -8.79
CA LEU A 103 1.35 20.09 -8.57
C LEU A 103 1.81 20.14 -7.10
N ASP A 104 0.91 19.91 -6.14
CA ASP A 104 1.28 19.87 -4.75
C ASP A 104 2.04 18.56 -4.45
N MET A 105 1.63 17.43 -5.03
CA MET A 105 2.37 16.19 -4.93
C MET A 105 3.75 16.23 -5.60
N VAL A 106 3.92 17.01 -6.69
CA VAL A 106 5.25 17.27 -7.28
C VAL A 106 6.15 18.01 -6.30
N LYS A 107 5.63 19.01 -5.57
CA LYS A 107 6.37 19.72 -4.50
C LYS A 107 6.74 18.77 -3.37
N VAL A 108 5.77 17.97 -2.89
CA VAL A 108 5.99 16.94 -1.85
C VAL A 108 7.09 15.98 -2.28
N LYS A 109 7.01 15.43 -3.49
CA LYS A 109 8.01 14.47 -3.98
C LYS A 109 9.41 15.08 -4.06
N ARG A 110 9.51 16.33 -4.50
CA ARG A 110 10.78 17.06 -4.50
C ARG A 110 11.33 17.29 -3.08
N TYR A 111 10.46 17.63 -2.14
CA TYR A 111 10.86 17.87 -0.74
C TYR A 111 11.36 16.58 -0.06
N LEU A 112 10.76 15.44 -0.39
CA LEU A 112 11.17 14.13 0.16
C LEU A 112 12.48 13.59 -0.43
N GLN A 113 13.00 14.17 -1.52
CA GLN A 113 14.27 13.73 -2.11
C GLN A 113 15.43 13.87 -1.11
N GLY A 114 16.13 12.75 -0.85
CA GLY A 114 17.24 12.69 0.10
C GLY A 114 16.84 12.67 1.58
N ARG A 115 15.55 12.71 1.92
CA ARG A 115 15.05 12.52 3.28
C ARG A 115 14.82 11.02 3.55
N LYS A 116 14.87 10.64 4.86
CA LYS A 116 14.61 9.26 5.27
C LYS A 116 13.14 8.88 5.19
N THR A 117 12.24 9.87 5.28
CA THR A 117 10.80 9.65 5.35
C THR A 117 10.27 8.99 4.08
N ARG A 118 9.72 7.80 4.21
CA ARG A 118 9.00 7.09 3.14
C ARG A 118 7.56 7.56 3.06
N LEU A 119 7.09 7.92 1.89
CA LEU A 119 5.67 8.19 1.62
C LEU A 119 5.03 6.98 0.92
N VAL A 120 3.93 6.47 1.46
CA VAL A 120 3.03 5.50 0.82
C VAL A 120 1.74 6.22 0.43
N GLY A 121 1.32 6.09 -0.81
CA GLY A 121 0.23 6.89 -1.38
C GLY A 121 0.74 8.16 -2.08
N PRO A 122 -0.11 9.17 -2.30
CA PRO A 122 -1.50 9.32 -1.81
C PRO A 122 -2.52 8.40 -2.49
N ASN A 123 -3.81 8.58 -2.13
CA ASN A 123 -4.91 7.80 -2.70
C ASN A 123 -4.66 6.28 -2.59
N CYS A 124 -4.35 5.83 -1.38
CA CYS A 124 -3.99 4.44 -1.11
C CYS A 124 -4.82 3.85 0.04
N PRO A 125 -4.98 2.53 0.11
CA PRO A 125 -5.69 1.89 1.22
C PRO A 125 -4.83 1.71 2.47
N GLY A 126 -3.54 2.01 2.41
CA GLY A 126 -2.59 1.85 3.51
C GLY A 126 -1.69 0.63 3.39
N VAL A 127 -1.21 0.17 4.53
CA VAL A 127 -0.32 -1.00 4.68
C VAL A 127 -0.83 -1.88 5.82
N ILE A 128 -0.78 -3.19 5.64
CA ILE A 128 -1.12 -4.15 6.69
C ILE A 128 -0.12 -5.31 6.70
N THR A 129 0.52 -5.53 7.85
CA THR A 129 1.25 -6.75 8.15
C THR A 129 0.32 -7.65 8.96
N ALA A 130 -0.01 -8.81 8.40
CA ALA A 130 -1.04 -9.68 8.93
C ALA A 130 -0.72 -10.11 10.37
N ASP A 131 -1.74 -10.02 11.26
CA ASP A 131 -1.69 -10.30 12.70
C ASP A 131 -0.70 -9.43 13.51
N GLU A 132 -0.14 -8.36 12.91
CA GLU A 132 0.83 -7.50 13.59
C GLU A 132 0.44 -6.02 13.62
N CYS A 133 0.14 -5.42 12.47
CA CYS A 133 -0.10 -3.99 12.37
C CYS A 133 -0.93 -3.66 11.13
N LYS A 134 -1.97 -2.87 11.31
CA LYS A 134 -2.81 -2.33 10.24
C LYS A 134 -2.77 -0.82 10.30
N ILE A 135 -2.38 -0.18 9.19
CA ILE A 135 -2.38 1.29 9.06
C ILE A 135 -3.14 1.66 7.79
N GLY A 136 -4.30 2.28 7.95
CA GLY A 136 -5.16 2.68 6.85
C GLY A 136 -6.55 2.03 6.88
N ILE A 137 -7.12 1.79 5.69
CA ILE A 137 -8.53 1.42 5.53
C ILE A 137 -8.76 -0.05 5.14
N MET A 138 -7.70 -0.84 4.91
CA MET A 138 -7.85 -2.26 4.55
C MET A 138 -8.65 -3.04 5.60
N PRO A 139 -9.58 -3.94 5.20
CA PRO A 139 -10.32 -4.77 6.15
C PRO A 139 -9.39 -5.82 6.78
N GLY A 140 -9.14 -5.71 8.10
CA GLY A 140 -8.20 -6.60 8.81
C GLY A 140 -8.63 -8.07 8.81
N TYR A 141 -9.93 -8.34 8.86
CA TYR A 141 -10.48 -9.69 9.01
C TYR A 141 -10.28 -10.63 7.80
N ILE A 142 -9.95 -10.09 6.61
CA ILE A 142 -9.63 -10.91 5.43
C ILE A 142 -8.16 -11.34 5.39
N HIS A 143 -7.30 -10.74 6.21
CA HIS A 143 -5.86 -11.03 6.22
C HIS A 143 -5.54 -12.13 7.22
N LYS A 144 -4.66 -13.04 6.85
CA LYS A 144 -4.05 -14.04 7.74
C LYS A 144 -2.55 -14.03 7.57
N LYS A 145 -1.82 -14.26 8.66
CA LYS A 145 -0.36 -14.37 8.60
C LYS A 145 0.08 -15.54 7.72
N GLY A 146 1.01 -15.29 6.83
CA GLY A 146 1.55 -16.28 5.91
C GLY A 146 2.75 -15.76 5.13
N HIS A 147 2.88 -16.15 3.85
CA HIS A 147 4.11 -16.01 3.10
C HIS A 147 3.98 -15.26 1.76
N VAL A 148 2.85 -14.61 1.51
CA VAL A 148 2.63 -13.88 0.25
C VAL A 148 2.65 -12.38 0.49
N GLY A 149 3.54 -11.67 -0.21
CA GLY A 149 3.52 -10.22 -0.31
C GLY A 149 2.48 -9.75 -1.33
N VAL A 150 1.77 -8.66 -1.04
CA VAL A 150 0.82 -8.06 -2.00
C VAL A 150 1.17 -6.58 -2.20
N VAL A 151 1.38 -6.17 -3.45
CA VAL A 151 1.55 -4.76 -3.81
C VAL A 151 0.54 -4.35 -4.86
N SER A 152 -0.17 -3.24 -4.63
CA SER A 152 -1.30 -2.86 -5.48
C SER A 152 -1.51 -1.35 -5.59
N ARG A 153 -1.92 -0.90 -6.78
CA ARG A 153 -2.44 0.45 -6.99
C ARG A 153 -3.91 0.58 -6.55
N SER A 154 -4.65 -0.52 -6.55
CA SER A 154 -6.09 -0.55 -6.28
C SER A 154 -6.39 -1.09 -4.87
N GLY A 155 -7.15 -0.33 -4.08
CA GLY A 155 -7.65 -0.82 -2.80
C GLY A 155 -8.57 -2.04 -2.95
N THR A 156 -9.60 -1.92 -3.77
CA THR A 156 -10.61 -2.97 -3.97
C THR A 156 -10.03 -4.29 -4.49
N LEU A 157 -9.14 -4.22 -5.49
CA LEU A 157 -8.48 -5.41 -6.02
C LEU A 157 -7.47 -6.02 -5.04
N THR A 158 -6.88 -5.21 -4.15
CA THR A 158 -6.10 -5.74 -3.02
C THR A 158 -6.96 -6.64 -2.13
N TYR A 159 -8.17 -6.17 -1.78
CA TYR A 159 -9.07 -6.95 -0.91
C TYR A 159 -9.52 -8.23 -1.57
N GLU A 160 -9.84 -8.19 -2.86
CA GLU A 160 -10.21 -9.36 -3.66
C GLU A 160 -9.08 -10.41 -3.67
N ALA A 161 -7.87 -10.00 -4.01
CA ALA A 161 -6.71 -10.89 -4.05
C ALA A 161 -6.41 -11.52 -2.67
N VAL A 162 -6.37 -10.70 -1.63
CA VAL A 162 -6.11 -11.15 -0.25
C VAL A 162 -7.18 -12.13 0.21
N HIS A 163 -8.46 -11.85 -0.06
CA HIS A 163 -9.56 -12.74 0.31
C HIS A 163 -9.44 -14.09 -0.38
N GLN A 164 -9.20 -14.12 -1.69
CA GLN A 164 -9.00 -15.38 -2.44
C GLN A 164 -7.86 -16.22 -1.84
N LEU A 165 -6.70 -15.59 -1.59
CA LEU A 165 -5.57 -16.28 -0.98
C LEU A 165 -5.91 -16.86 0.39
N THR A 166 -6.60 -16.09 1.21
CA THR A 166 -6.99 -16.51 2.57
C THR A 166 -7.97 -17.68 2.56
N GLU A 167 -8.94 -17.69 1.65
CA GLU A 167 -9.87 -18.81 1.45
C GLU A 167 -9.16 -20.10 1.00
N GLU A 168 -8.07 -19.96 0.23
CA GLU A 168 -7.21 -21.08 -0.20
C GLU A 168 -6.20 -21.51 0.89
N GLY A 169 -6.28 -20.95 2.10
CA GLY A 169 -5.34 -21.26 3.18
C GLY A 169 -3.95 -20.66 2.99
N ILE A 170 -3.81 -19.64 2.13
CA ILE A 170 -2.57 -18.92 1.87
C ILE A 170 -2.64 -17.56 2.55
N GLY A 171 -1.75 -17.32 3.51
CA GLY A 171 -1.69 -16.07 4.25
C GLY A 171 -0.71 -15.06 3.64
N GLN A 172 -0.77 -13.83 4.15
CA GLN A 172 0.05 -12.72 3.68
C GLN A 172 1.14 -12.37 4.70
N THR A 173 2.32 -11.96 4.21
CA THR A 173 3.31 -11.24 5.04
C THR A 173 2.87 -9.82 5.23
N THR A 174 2.85 -9.04 4.16
CA THR A 174 2.42 -7.65 4.15
C THR A 174 1.65 -7.34 2.88
N ALA A 175 0.56 -6.61 2.98
CA ALA A 175 -0.13 -6.00 1.85
C ALA A 175 0.13 -4.49 1.83
N VAL A 176 0.64 -3.98 0.71
CA VAL A 176 1.00 -2.58 0.51
C VAL A 176 0.17 -1.98 -0.62
N GLY A 177 -0.70 -1.04 -0.29
CA GLY A 177 -1.38 -0.22 -1.29
C GLY A 177 -0.54 1.01 -1.61
N ILE A 178 -0.04 1.10 -2.84
CA ILE A 178 0.80 2.25 -3.26
C ILE A 178 0.00 3.43 -3.82
N GLY A 179 -1.30 3.22 -4.08
CA GLY A 179 -2.20 4.24 -4.59
C GLY A 179 -2.25 4.37 -6.10
N GLY A 180 -3.34 4.98 -6.59
CA GLY A 180 -3.64 5.14 -8.02
C GLY A 180 -3.31 6.52 -8.59
N ASP A 181 -2.65 7.41 -7.84
CA ASP A 181 -2.30 8.74 -8.31
C ASP A 181 -1.04 8.73 -9.19
N PRO A 182 -0.93 9.65 -10.16
CA PRO A 182 0.20 9.68 -11.11
C PRO A 182 1.53 10.09 -10.45
N VAL A 183 1.48 10.79 -9.32
CA VAL A 183 2.66 11.18 -8.52
C VAL A 183 2.52 10.58 -7.14
N ASN A 184 3.06 9.39 -6.97
CA ASN A 184 3.09 8.67 -5.70
C ASN A 184 4.46 8.77 -5.01
N GLY A 185 4.49 8.44 -3.73
CA GLY A 185 5.72 8.35 -2.93
C GLY A 185 6.49 7.06 -3.21
N THR A 186 5.88 5.94 -2.84
CA THR A 186 6.42 4.57 -3.01
C THR A 186 5.88 3.96 -4.30
N ASN A 187 6.72 3.31 -5.09
CA ASN A 187 6.36 2.65 -6.33
C ASN A 187 6.44 1.11 -6.21
N PHE A 188 6.13 0.38 -7.29
CA PHE A 188 6.19 -1.08 -7.32
C PHE A 188 7.60 -1.61 -6.99
N ILE A 189 8.63 -1.03 -7.59
CA ILE A 189 10.02 -1.50 -7.41
C ILE A 189 10.46 -1.37 -5.96
N ASP A 190 10.10 -0.27 -5.28
CA ASP A 190 10.40 -0.06 -3.86
C ASP A 190 9.84 -1.18 -2.98
N VAL A 191 8.61 -1.61 -3.26
CA VAL A 191 7.92 -2.67 -2.50
C VAL A 191 8.44 -4.06 -2.88
N LEU A 192 8.61 -4.30 -4.18
CA LEU A 192 9.15 -5.58 -4.69
C LEU A 192 10.56 -5.85 -4.15
N LYS A 193 11.40 -4.81 -4.08
CA LYS A 193 12.72 -4.91 -3.47
C LYS A 193 12.62 -5.34 -2.00
N ALA A 194 11.75 -4.70 -1.23
CA ALA A 194 11.54 -5.05 0.17
C ALA A 194 11.01 -6.48 0.35
N PHE A 195 10.08 -6.94 -0.51
CA PHE A 195 9.62 -8.33 -0.52
C PHE A 195 10.70 -9.32 -0.94
N ASN A 196 11.58 -8.94 -1.86
CA ASN A 196 12.68 -9.81 -2.28
C ASN A 196 13.72 -10.01 -1.17
N GLU A 197 13.96 -8.98 -0.37
CA GLU A 197 14.87 -8.99 0.78
C GLU A 197 14.27 -9.63 2.04
N ASP A 198 12.94 -9.79 2.12
CA ASP A 198 12.25 -10.38 3.28
C ASP A 198 12.20 -11.91 3.20
N ASP A 199 12.88 -12.61 4.11
CA ASP A 199 12.96 -14.08 4.13
C ASP A 199 11.59 -14.77 4.35
N GLU A 200 10.63 -14.10 4.99
CA GLU A 200 9.29 -14.65 5.22
C GLU A 200 8.40 -14.58 3.98
N THR A 201 8.64 -13.62 3.09
CA THR A 201 7.91 -13.51 1.81
C THR A 201 8.48 -14.51 0.81
N LYS A 202 7.65 -15.45 0.34
CA LYS A 202 8.05 -16.51 -0.61
C LYS A 202 7.48 -16.31 -2.01
N ALA A 203 6.39 -15.58 -2.14
CA ALA A 203 5.78 -15.22 -3.42
C ALA A 203 5.13 -13.84 -3.33
N VAL A 204 4.87 -13.21 -4.47
CA VAL A 204 4.29 -11.86 -4.52
C VAL A 204 3.13 -11.79 -5.51
N VAL A 205 2.07 -11.08 -5.12
CA VAL A 205 1.00 -10.63 -6.03
C VAL A 205 1.19 -9.14 -6.30
N MET A 206 1.28 -8.78 -7.58
CA MET A 206 1.41 -7.41 -8.06
C MET A 206 0.15 -7.01 -8.84
N ILE A 207 -0.56 -5.99 -8.39
CA ILE A 207 -1.80 -5.52 -9.02
C ILE A 207 -1.60 -4.11 -9.55
N GLY A 208 -1.62 -4.01 -10.87
CA GLY A 208 -1.52 -2.76 -11.61
C GLY A 208 -2.80 -2.41 -12.35
N GLU A 209 -2.74 -1.37 -13.13
CA GLU A 209 -3.83 -0.86 -13.95
C GLU A 209 -3.31 -0.14 -15.18
N ILE A 210 -4.21 0.24 -16.08
CA ILE A 210 -3.87 1.06 -17.25
C ILE A 210 -3.24 2.39 -16.86
N GLY A 211 -2.46 2.96 -17.77
CA GLY A 211 -1.81 4.26 -17.63
C GLY A 211 -0.41 4.22 -17.03
N GLY A 212 0.43 5.15 -17.51
CA GLY A 212 1.85 5.18 -17.14
C GLY A 212 2.63 3.94 -17.58
N THR A 213 3.85 3.79 -17.07
CA THR A 213 4.82 2.73 -17.42
C THR A 213 5.34 1.97 -16.20
N ALA A 214 4.78 2.23 -15.02
CA ALA A 214 5.30 1.71 -13.75
C ALA A 214 5.28 0.17 -13.66
N GLU A 215 4.29 -0.47 -14.28
CA GLU A 215 4.18 -1.93 -14.30
C GLU A 215 5.19 -2.57 -15.27
N GLU A 216 5.48 -1.92 -16.39
CA GLU A 216 6.52 -2.35 -17.34
C GLU A 216 7.91 -2.19 -16.72
N GLU A 217 8.18 -1.06 -16.08
CA GLU A 217 9.44 -0.83 -15.33
C GLU A 217 9.61 -1.87 -14.20
N ALA A 218 8.53 -2.19 -13.48
CA ALA A 218 8.54 -3.24 -12.47
C ALA A 218 8.82 -4.62 -13.08
N ALA A 219 8.23 -4.94 -14.23
CA ALA A 219 8.47 -6.21 -14.93
C ALA A 219 9.95 -6.40 -15.32
N GLU A 220 10.58 -5.36 -15.88
CA GLU A 220 12.01 -5.38 -16.20
C GLU A 220 12.86 -5.56 -14.94
N TRP A 221 12.51 -4.87 -13.86
CA TRP A 221 13.21 -5.02 -12.57
C TRP A 221 13.06 -6.45 -12.01
N ILE A 222 11.84 -7.02 -12.06
CA ILE A 222 11.56 -8.40 -11.63
C ILE A 222 12.45 -9.38 -12.37
N LYS A 223 12.47 -9.28 -13.70
CA LYS A 223 13.31 -10.15 -14.55
C LYS A 223 14.79 -10.14 -14.17
N ALA A 224 15.29 -8.97 -13.79
CA ALA A 224 16.72 -8.78 -13.48
C ALA A 224 17.10 -9.14 -12.03
N ASN A 225 16.18 -9.02 -11.08
CA ASN A 225 16.53 -8.99 -9.65
C ASN A 225 15.70 -9.94 -8.77
N MET A 226 14.46 -10.27 -9.16
CA MET A 226 13.55 -11.01 -8.28
C MET A 226 13.92 -12.50 -8.25
N THR A 227 14.01 -13.05 -7.04
CA THR A 227 14.31 -14.47 -6.82
C THR A 227 13.08 -15.30 -6.45
N LYS A 228 11.94 -14.64 -6.27
CA LYS A 228 10.67 -15.22 -5.84
C LYS A 228 9.64 -15.13 -6.95
N PRO A 229 8.72 -16.10 -7.10
CA PRO A 229 7.67 -16.02 -8.10
C PRO A 229 6.77 -14.79 -7.86
N VAL A 230 6.46 -14.09 -8.94
CA VAL A 230 5.55 -12.95 -8.97
C VAL A 230 4.41 -13.24 -9.92
N VAL A 231 3.18 -12.98 -9.45
CA VAL A 231 1.97 -13.04 -10.26
C VAL A 231 1.41 -11.64 -10.43
N GLY A 232 0.99 -11.31 -11.64
CA GLY A 232 0.45 -10.00 -11.99
C GLY A 232 -1.04 -10.01 -12.32
N PHE A 233 -1.73 -8.92 -12.02
CA PHE A 233 -3.04 -8.60 -12.59
C PHE A 233 -3.06 -7.15 -13.04
N ILE A 234 -3.63 -6.87 -14.22
CA ILE A 234 -3.77 -5.50 -14.76
C ILE A 234 -5.24 -5.16 -14.94
N GLY A 235 -5.71 -4.20 -14.16
CA GLY A 235 -7.07 -3.66 -14.27
C GLY A 235 -7.24 -2.76 -15.49
N GLY A 236 -8.50 -2.64 -15.96
CA GLY A 236 -8.85 -1.72 -17.04
C GLY A 236 -8.69 -2.29 -18.46
N GLN A 237 -8.70 -3.61 -18.65
CA GLN A 237 -8.56 -4.25 -19.98
C GLN A 237 -9.62 -3.80 -20.99
N THR A 238 -10.81 -3.42 -20.55
CA THR A 238 -11.90 -2.94 -21.40
C THR A 238 -12.03 -1.41 -21.42
N ALA A 239 -11.05 -0.70 -20.86
CA ALA A 239 -11.09 0.76 -20.76
C ALA A 239 -10.93 1.42 -22.14
N PRO A 240 -11.81 2.36 -22.51
CA PRO A 240 -11.65 3.10 -23.76
C PRO A 240 -10.50 4.10 -23.66
N PRO A 241 -9.72 4.29 -24.75
CA PRO A 241 -8.64 5.28 -24.79
C PRO A 241 -9.11 6.70 -24.45
N GLY A 242 -8.29 7.46 -23.74
CA GLY A 242 -8.55 8.86 -23.39
C GLY A 242 -9.56 9.08 -22.27
N LYS A 243 -10.17 8.01 -21.73
CA LYS A 243 -11.09 8.10 -20.58
C LYS A 243 -10.39 7.69 -19.30
N ARG A 244 -10.52 8.51 -18.25
CA ARG A 244 -10.04 8.17 -16.90
C ARG A 244 -10.95 7.11 -16.29
N MET A 245 -10.34 6.07 -15.70
CA MET A 245 -11.04 4.92 -15.14
C MET A 245 -10.82 4.83 -13.62
N GLY A 246 -11.57 5.65 -12.86
CA GLY A 246 -11.48 5.71 -11.40
C GLY A 246 -10.28 6.53 -10.93
N HIS A 247 -9.10 5.94 -10.87
CA HIS A 247 -7.88 6.61 -10.41
C HIS A 247 -7.39 7.70 -11.37
N ALA A 248 -6.77 8.75 -10.82
CA ALA A 248 -6.22 9.86 -11.61
C ALA A 248 -5.13 9.41 -12.61
N GLY A 249 -4.36 8.37 -12.25
CA GLY A 249 -3.33 7.77 -13.10
C GLY A 249 -3.85 6.73 -14.10
N ALA A 250 -5.09 6.25 -13.95
CA ALA A 250 -5.66 5.20 -14.79
C ALA A 250 -6.26 5.76 -16.09
N ILE A 251 -5.41 6.16 -17.01
CA ILE A 251 -5.80 6.73 -18.31
C ILE A 251 -4.81 6.31 -19.41
N ILE A 252 -5.33 5.84 -20.55
CA ILE A 252 -4.53 5.54 -21.75
C ILE A 252 -4.34 6.82 -22.54
N LEU A 253 -3.12 7.31 -22.66
CA LEU A 253 -2.78 8.53 -23.40
C LEU A 253 -1.85 8.22 -24.56
N GLY A 254 -2.18 8.73 -25.76
CA GLY A 254 -1.34 8.55 -26.94
C GLY A 254 -1.11 7.09 -27.35
N GLY A 255 -2.05 6.19 -27.01
CA GLY A 255 -1.95 4.76 -27.30
C GLY A 255 -0.97 3.98 -26.42
N LYS A 256 -0.42 4.59 -25.38
CA LYS A 256 0.53 3.97 -24.43
C LYS A 256 -0.14 3.68 -23.09
N GLY A 257 0.40 2.69 -22.36
CA GLY A 257 -0.09 2.29 -21.04
C GLY A 257 -1.39 1.50 -21.11
N THR A 258 -1.61 0.75 -22.17
CA THR A 258 -2.74 -0.18 -22.31
C THR A 258 -2.54 -1.41 -21.41
N ALA A 259 -3.63 -2.05 -21.02
CA ALA A 259 -3.53 -3.30 -20.26
C ALA A 259 -2.83 -4.39 -21.08
N GLU A 260 -3.08 -4.46 -22.39
CA GLU A 260 -2.48 -5.44 -23.29
C GLU A 260 -0.96 -5.33 -23.34
N GLU A 261 -0.41 -4.11 -23.52
CA GLU A 261 1.04 -3.87 -23.51
C GLU A 261 1.67 -4.26 -22.18
N LYS A 262 1.04 -3.88 -21.06
CA LYS A 262 1.50 -4.24 -19.71
C LYS A 262 1.51 -5.74 -19.46
N ILE A 263 0.43 -6.44 -19.80
CA ILE A 263 0.32 -7.91 -19.69
C ILE A 263 1.38 -8.59 -20.55
N LYS A 264 1.56 -8.15 -21.79
CA LYS A 264 2.60 -8.67 -22.70
C LYS A 264 4.00 -8.50 -22.11
N THR A 265 4.30 -7.34 -21.56
CA THR A 265 5.60 -7.04 -20.94
C THR A 265 5.81 -7.88 -19.68
N LEU A 266 4.84 -7.97 -18.78
CA LEU A 266 4.88 -8.82 -17.58
C LEU A 266 5.19 -10.27 -17.95
N ASN A 267 4.42 -10.85 -18.87
CA ASN A 267 4.62 -12.23 -19.30
C ASN A 267 6.01 -12.46 -19.94
N SER A 268 6.51 -11.52 -20.75
CA SER A 268 7.85 -11.61 -21.36
C SER A 268 8.98 -11.50 -20.33
N CYS A 269 8.68 -10.97 -19.17
CA CYS A 269 9.61 -10.85 -18.04
C CYS A 269 9.46 -12.00 -17.01
N GLY A 270 8.62 -13.01 -17.29
CA GLY A 270 8.45 -14.17 -16.42
C GLY A 270 7.41 -14.00 -15.31
N VAL A 271 6.62 -12.92 -15.35
CA VAL A 271 5.50 -12.71 -14.43
C VAL A 271 4.24 -13.33 -15.04
N LYS A 272 3.70 -14.36 -14.42
CA LYS A 272 2.42 -14.97 -14.83
C LYS A 272 1.27 -14.01 -14.51
N THR A 273 0.38 -13.76 -15.49
CA THR A 273 -0.72 -12.80 -15.30
C THR A 273 -2.08 -13.49 -15.24
N ALA A 274 -2.91 -13.11 -14.27
CA ALA A 274 -4.31 -13.52 -14.18
C ALA A 274 -5.13 -12.80 -15.28
N ALA A 275 -6.07 -13.50 -15.92
CA ALA A 275 -6.92 -12.92 -16.95
C ALA A 275 -8.06 -12.09 -16.36
N THR A 276 -8.60 -12.52 -15.21
CA THR A 276 -9.68 -11.84 -14.48
C THR A 276 -9.29 -11.63 -13.01
N PRO A 277 -9.93 -10.68 -12.31
CA PRO A 277 -9.67 -10.50 -10.88
C PRO A 277 -9.91 -11.76 -10.05
N SER A 278 -10.90 -12.56 -10.41
CA SER A 278 -11.27 -13.80 -9.70
C SER A 278 -10.25 -14.94 -9.87
N GLU A 279 -9.29 -14.80 -10.77
CA GLU A 279 -8.25 -15.80 -11.03
C GLU A 279 -6.90 -15.46 -10.37
N ILE A 280 -6.78 -14.37 -9.62
CA ILE A 280 -5.52 -13.96 -9.01
C ILE A 280 -4.99 -15.04 -8.06
N GLY A 281 -5.84 -15.58 -7.19
CA GLY A 281 -5.46 -16.63 -6.25
C GLY A 281 -5.05 -17.93 -6.94
N SER A 282 -5.84 -18.42 -7.90
CA SER A 282 -5.53 -19.63 -8.65
C SER A 282 -4.28 -19.50 -9.50
N THR A 283 -4.02 -18.32 -10.09
CA THR A 283 -2.79 -18.03 -10.85
C THR A 283 -1.55 -18.08 -9.93
N LEU A 284 -1.66 -17.56 -8.68
CA LEU A 284 -0.58 -17.68 -7.71
C LEU A 284 -0.31 -19.14 -7.33
N ILE A 285 -1.37 -19.92 -7.08
CA ILE A 285 -1.26 -21.36 -6.76
C ILE A 285 -0.54 -22.10 -7.87
N GLU A 286 -0.91 -21.84 -9.13
CA GLU A 286 -0.26 -22.44 -10.30
C GLU A 286 1.24 -22.07 -10.37
N ALA A 287 1.56 -20.78 -10.26
CA ALA A 287 2.94 -20.31 -10.25
C ALA A 287 3.76 -20.90 -9.08
N ALA A 288 3.16 -21.03 -7.91
CA ALA A 288 3.79 -21.62 -6.73
C ALA A 288 4.05 -23.13 -6.91
N LYS A 289 3.14 -23.86 -7.57
CA LYS A 289 3.33 -25.28 -7.91
C LYS A 289 4.46 -25.47 -8.93
N GLU A 290 4.51 -24.63 -9.98
CA GLU A 290 5.59 -24.64 -10.96
C GLU A 290 6.96 -24.35 -10.33
N ALA A 291 7.00 -23.44 -9.35
CA ALA A 291 8.20 -23.10 -8.58
C ALA A 291 8.54 -24.13 -7.47
N GLY A 292 7.68 -25.11 -7.21
CA GLY A 292 7.88 -26.12 -6.16
C GLY A 292 7.76 -25.60 -4.72
N ILE A 293 7.09 -24.47 -4.52
CA ILE A 293 6.96 -23.82 -3.20
C ILE A 293 5.54 -23.83 -2.62
N TYR A 294 4.55 -24.41 -3.33
CA TYR A 294 3.14 -24.34 -2.95
C TYR A 294 2.88 -24.77 -1.50
N GLU A 295 3.40 -25.95 -1.11
CA GLU A 295 3.22 -26.48 0.26
C GLU A 295 3.78 -25.54 1.35
N SER A 296 4.79 -24.75 1.01
CA SER A 296 5.41 -23.78 1.91
C SER A 296 4.62 -22.48 2.05
N LEU A 297 3.61 -22.24 1.21
CA LEU A 297 2.71 -21.09 1.28
C LEU A 297 1.48 -21.38 2.15
N LEU A 298 1.13 -22.65 2.34
CA LEU A 298 -0.03 -23.02 3.12
C LEU A 298 0.19 -22.66 4.60
N THR A 299 -0.74 -21.89 5.13
CA THR A 299 -0.83 -21.68 6.58
C THR A 299 -1.46 -22.91 7.18
N VAL A 300 -0.68 -23.68 7.92
CA VAL A 300 -1.23 -24.82 8.67
C VAL A 300 -2.33 -24.28 9.59
N ASN A 301 -3.55 -24.71 9.38
CA ASN A 301 -4.64 -24.48 10.32
C ASN A 301 -4.22 -25.09 11.67
N LYS A 302 -3.72 -24.26 12.57
CA LYS A 302 -3.52 -24.58 13.97
C LYS A 302 -4.71 -24.08 14.76
#